data_318e981182529635009ede9dda5005be
#
_entry.id   318e981182529635009ede9dda5005be
#
_cell.length_a   1.000
_cell.length_b   1.000
_cell.length_c   1.000
_cell.angle_alpha   90.00
_cell.angle_beta   90.00
_cell.angle_gamma   90.00
#
_symmetry.space_group_name_H-M   'P 1'
#
loop_
_entity.id
_entity.type
_entity.pdbx_description
1 polymer ?
#
loop_
_entity_poly.entity_id
_entity_poly.type
_entity_poly.pdbx_seq_one_letter_code
_entity_poly.pdbx_strand_id
1 'polypeptide(L)'
;MASQSDFAWITAGGDSRVAVDARDGVGAALVTDAGAYLLTSTIELPRLVDEEVGRLPLEPVVYPWHEPDGVPAVLEKLTDLSHTVSDTGAFGLPAVDAEFAPLRYTLLEPEVRRFRALGADAAEAVEAACRAARPGDTELDIAAAVAAESGRRNIVPLVDLVAADERIGRYRHPLPTRTRLRHTLLVALT
;
A
#
# COMPACT_ATOMS: atom_id res chain seq x y z
N MET A 1 -9.44 10.25 -6.24
CA MET A 1 -8.47 9.62 -5.31
C MET A 1 -7.93 8.37 -5.98
N ALA A 2 -6.74 8.50 -6.54
CA ALA A 2 -6.07 7.48 -7.34
C ALA A 2 -4.90 6.82 -6.59
N SER A 3 -4.27 7.53 -5.60
CA SER A 3 -3.22 6.93 -4.82
C SER A 3 -3.73 5.73 -4.02
N GLN A 4 -2.87 4.74 -3.83
CA GLN A 4 -3.18 3.55 -3.03
C GLN A 4 -3.62 3.94 -1.60
N SER A 5 -2.95 4.93 -1.00
CA SER A 5 -3.25 5.39 0.36
C SER A 5 -4.59 6.13 0.46
N ASP A 6 -4.92 6.99 -0.50
CA ASP A 6 -6.18 7.73 -0.48
C ASP A 6 -7.36 6.85 -0.87
N PHE A 7 -7.14 5.90 -1.78
CA PHE A 7 -8.11 4.86 -2.06
C PHE A 7 -8.43 4.04 -0.82
N ALA A 8 -7.41 3.54 -0.12
CA ALA A 8 -7.59 2.79 1.12
C ALA A 8 -8.29 3.62 2.21
N TRP A 9 -7.99 4.92 2.29
CA TRP A 9 -8.65 5.81 3.26
C TRP A 9 -10.13 6.00 2.97
N ILE A 10 -10.50 6.37 1.74
CA ILE A 10 -11.91 6.64 1.38
C ILE A 10 -12.76 5.38 1.37
N THR A 11 -12.17 4.21 1.11
CA THR A 11 -12.84 2.92 1.10
C THR A 11 -12.79 2.18 2.43
N ALA A 12 -12.25 2.82 3.48
CA ALA A 12 -12.09 2.23 4.81
C ALA A 12 -11.23 0.94 4.83
N GLY A 13 -10.25 0.84 3.94
CA GLY A 13 -9.25 -0.22 3.91
C GLY A 13 -9.22 -1.07 2.65
N GLY A 14 -9.96 -0.70 1.60
CA GLY A 14 -9.88 -1.40 0.31
C GLY A 14 -8.50 -1.29 -0.33
N ASP A 15 -8.04 -2.35 -0.96
CA ASP A 15 -6.71 -2.44 -1.56
C ASP A 15 -6.77 -2.36 -3.09
N SER A 16 -6.32 -1.24 -3.64
CA SER A 16 -6.21 -1.04 -5.09
C SER A 16 -4.81 -1.38 -5.66
N ARG A 17 -3.94 -1.99 -4.86
CA ARG A 17 -2.57 -2.32 -5.29
C ARG A 17 -2.54 -3.49 -6.27
N VAL A 18 -1.60 -3.40 -7.22
CA VAL A 18 -1.02 -4.52 -7.96
C VAL A 18 0.51 -4.42 -7.83
N ALA A 19 1.08 -3.25 -8.13
CA ALA A 19 2.50 -2.98 -7.91
C ALA A 19 2.69 -2.25 -6.57
N VAL A 20 3.54 -2.80 -5.69
CA VAL A 20 3.79 -2.26 -4.34
C VAL A 20 4.49 -0.91 -4.38
N ASP A 21 5.33 -0.69 -5.38
CA ASP A 21 6.13 0.52 -5.58
C ASP A 21 5.40 1.62 -6.40
N ALA A 22 4.20 1.33 -6.90
CA ALA A 22 3.40 2.34 -7.59
C ALA A 22 2.71 3.27 -6.58
N ARG A 23 2.67 4.56 -6.89
CA ARG A 23 1.90 5.53 -6.10
C ARG A 23 0.41 5.32 -6.29
N ASP A 24 -0.02 5.20 -7.55
CA ASP A 24 -1.42 5.04 -7.92
C ASP A 24 -1.81 3.56 -7.95
N GLY A 25 -3.04 3.29 -7.53
CA GLY A 25 -3.63 1.96 -7.61
C GLY A 25 -4.25 1.68 -8.99
N VAL A 26 -4.74 0.45 -9.18
CA VAL A 26 -5.47 0.04 -10.40
C VAL A 26 -6.96 0.40 -10.36
N GLY A 27 -7.43 0.97 -9.26
CA GLY A 27 -8.75 1.56 -9.08
C GLY A 27 -8.66 2.92 -8.43
N ALA A 28 -9.55 3.83 -8.81
CA ALA A 28 -9.67 5.15 -8.21
C ALA A 28 -11.11 5.41 -7.76
N ALA A 29 -11.26 6.15 -6.66
CA ALA A 29 -12.56 6.64 -6.21
C ALA A 29 -12.80 8.06 -6.73
N LEU A 30 -13.89 8.26 -7.47
CA LEU A 30 -14.38 9.58 -7.87
C LEU A 30 -15.60 9.92 -7.01
N VAL A 31 -15.60 11.13 -6.43
CA VAL A 31 -16.75 11.67 -5.70
C VAL A 31 -17.21 12.93 -6.39
N THR A 32 -18.50 13.01 -6.68
CA THR A 32 -19.17 14.17 -7.29
C THR A 32 -20.43 14.51 -6.51
N ASP A 33 -21.10 15.60 -6.85
CA ASP A 33 -22.40 15.95 -6.26
C ASP A 33 -23.49 14.91 -6.58
N ALA A 34 -23.33 14.16 -7.66
CA ALA A 34 -24.28 13.14 -8.11
C ALA A 34 -24.08 11.79 -7.43
N GLY A 35 -22.86 11.48 -6.95
CA GLY A 35 -22.57 10.19 -6.35
C GLY A 35 -21.08 9.88 -6.21
N ALA A 36 -20.81 8.64 -5.84
CA ALA A 36 -19.45 8.11 -5.70
C ALA A 36 -19.25 6.93 -6.65
N TYR A 37 -18.10 6.88 -7.30
CA TYR A 37 -17.82 5.92 -8.36
C TYR A 37 -16.49 5.23 -8.15
N LEU A 38 -16.43 3.94 -8.52
CA LEU A 38 -15.20 3.18 -8.66
C LEU A 38 -14.75 3.24 -10.12
N LEU A 39 -13.70 3.99 -10.41
CA LEU A 39 -13.08 4.03 -11.74
C LEU A 39 -12.02 2.91 -11.81
N THR A 40 -12.18 1.97 -12.72
CA THR A 40 -11.22 0.90 -12.90
C THR A 40 -11.27 0.31 -14.30
N SER A 41 -10.28 -0.48 -14.66
CA SER A 41 -10.25 -1.16 -15.95
C SER A 41 -11.11 -2.43 -15.95
N THR A 42 -11.44 -2.92 -17.16
CA THR A 42 -12.20 -4.16 -17.34
C THR A 42 -11.57 -5.38 -16.68
N ILE A 43 -10.24 -5.44 -16.58
CA ILE A 43 -9.52 -6.58 -16.02
C ILE A 43 -9.43 -6.55 -14.48
N GLU A 44 -9.53 -5.38 -13.87
CA GLU A 44 -9.40 -5.21 -12.42
C GLU A 44 -10.76 -5.16 -11.69
N LEU A 45 -11.83 -4.87 -12.43
CA LEU A 45 -13.17 -4.72 -11.85
C LEU A 45 -13.59 -5.92 -10.98
N PRO A 46 -13.46 -7.19 -11.42
CA PRO A 46 -13.94 -8.32 -10.63
C PRO A 46 -13.27 -8.36 -9.25
N ARG A 47 -11.94 -8.27 -9.19
CA ARG A 47 -11.22 -8.30 -7.91
C ARG A 47 -11.63 -7.16 -6.98
N LEU A 48 -11.65 -5.94 -7.50
CA LEU A 48 -11.99 -4.78 -6.68
C LEU A 48 -13.41 -4.84 -6.13
N VAL A 49 -14.37 -5.30 -6.94
CA VAL A 49 -15.76 -5.42 -6.48
C VAL A 49 -15.96 -6.61 -5.55
N ASP A 50 -15.41 -7.77 -5.89
CA ASP A 50 -15.67 -9.00 -5.13
C ASP A 50 -14.92 -9.01 -3.78
N GLU A 51 -13.69 -8.48 -3.75
CA GLU A 51 -12.79 -8.63 -2.60
C GLU A 51 -12.61 -7.36 -1.78
N GLU A 52 -12.74 -6.15 -2.41
CA GLU A 52 -12.32 -4.91 -1.75
C GLU A 52 -13.48 -3.96 -1.41
N VAL A 53 -14.26 -3.54 -2.41
CA VAL A 53 -15.19 -2.42 -2.25
C VAL A 53 -16.67 -2.72 -2.53
N GLY A 54 -17.04 -3.94 -2.89
CA GLY A 54 -18.40 -4.27 -3.33
C GLY A 54 -19.50 -4.06 -2.28
N ARG A 55 -19.14 -3.79 -1.02
CA ARG A 55 -20.07 -3.43 0.05
C ARG A 55 -20.26 -1.92 0.20
N LEU A 56 -19.48 -1.13 -0.52
CA LEU A 56 -19.54 0.32 -0.46
C LEU A 56 -20.47 0.87 -1.55
N PRO A 57 -21.07 2.04 -1.35
CA PRO A 57 -21.93 2.68 -2.33
C PRO A 57 -21.10 3.36 -3.45
N LEU A 58 -20.23 2.60 -4.09
CA LEU A 58 -19.42 3.04 -5.23
C LEU A 58 -19.99 2.42 -6.50
N GLU A 59 -20.49 3.23 -7.41
CA GLU A 59 -20.95 2.76 -8.70
C GLU A 59 -19.75 2.43 -9.59
N PRO A 60 -19.63 1.19 -10.12
CA PRO A 60 -18.51 0.84 -10.98
C PRO A 60 -18.59 1.55 -12.32
N VAL A 61 -17.51 2.21 -12.71
CA VAL A 61 -17.33 2.84 -14.00
C VAL A 61 -16.06 2.31 -14.64
N VAL A 62 -16.23 1.65 -15.77
CA VAL A 62 -15.24 0.76 -16.35
C VAL A 62 -14.74 1.27 -17.69
N TYR A 63 -13.44 1.20 -17.90
CA TYR A 63 -12.79 1.49 -19.17
C TYR A 63 -11.98 0.27 -19.66
N PRO A 64 -11.82 0.10 -21.00
CA PRO A 64 -10.96 -0.95 -21.54
C PRO A 64 -9.50 -0.67 -21.17
N TRP A 65 -8.82 -1.64 -20.57
CA TRP A 65 -7.45 -1.50 -20.09
C TRP A 65 -6.42 -1.14 -21.19
N HIS A 66 -6.72 -1.48 -22.43
CA HIS A 66 -5.85 -1.28 -23.59
C HIS A 66 -6.14 0.03 -24.37
N GLU A 67 -7.11 0.82 -23.92
CA GLU A 67 -7.44 2.10 -24.52
C GLU A 67 -6.82 3.25 -23.71
N PRO A 68 -5.77 3.94 -24.22
CA PRO A 68 -5.06 4.99 -23.47
C PRO A 68 -5.96 6.15 -23.02
N ASP A 69 -6.94 6.48 -23.86
CA ASP A 69 -7.88 7.58 -23.63
C ASP A 69 -9.19 7.15 -22.95
N GLY A 70 -9.26 5.89 -22.50
CA GLY A 70 -10.48 5.35 -21.91
C GLY A 70 -10.93 6.07 -20.64
N VAL A 71 -9.99 6.47 -19.78
CA VAL A 71 -10.32 7.14 -18.52
C VAL A 71 -10.81 8.58 -18.72
N PRO A 72 -10.14 9.45 -19.47
CA PRO A 72 -10.67 10.79 -19.76
C PRO A 72 -12.08 10.75 -20.36
N ALA A 73 -12.31 9.91 -21.36
CA ALA A 73 -13.62 9.78 -22.00
C ALA A 73 -14.75 9.31 -21.06
N VAL A 74 -14.40 8.56 -20.02
CA VAL A 74 -15.34 8.13 -18.98
C VAL A 74 -15.58 9.25 -17.98
N LEU A 75 -14.52 9.94 -17.54
CA LEU A 75 -14.62 11.06 -16.60
C LEU A 75 -15.48 12.21 -17.13
N GLU A 76 -15.33 12.57 -18.40
CA GLU A 76 -16.13 13.64 -19.07
C GLU A 76 -17.63 13.39 -19.02
N LYS A 77 -18.05 12.13 -18.90
CA LYS A 77 -19.48 11.78 -18.78
C LYS A 77 -20.03 11.92 -17.36
N LEU A 78 -19.14 11.94 -16.36
CA LEU A 78 -19.51 11.91 -14.95
C LEU A 78 -19.33 13.27 -14.27
N THR A 79 -18.42 14.10 -14.78
CA THR A 79 -18.07 15.37 -14.13
C THR A 79 -17.48 16.36 -15.13
N ASP A 80 -17.49 17.63 -14.76
CA ASP A 80 -16.78 18.69 -15.46
C ASP A 80 -15.28 18.63 -15.07
N LEU A 81 -14.42 18.27 -16.04
CA LEU A 81 -12.97 18.15 -15.79
C LEU A 81 -12.32 19.47 -15.38
N SER A 82 -12.89 20.63 -15.75
CA SER A 82 -12.38 21.94 -15.36
C SER A 82 -12.54 22.22 -13.84
N HIS A 83 -13.44 21.50 -13.18
CA HIS A 83 -13.72 21.57 -11.75
C HIS A 83 -13.37 20.27 -11.01
N THR A 84 -12.64 19.38 -11.67
CA THR A 84 -12.21 18.10 -11.08
C THR A 84 -10.73 18.13 -10.76
N VAL A 85 -10.37 17.57 -9.61
CA VAL A 85 -8.99 17.48 -9.14
C VAL A 85 -8.63 16.04 -8.77
N SER A 86 -7.35 15.73 -8.69
CA SER A 86 -6.84 14.44 -8.27
C SER A 86 -5.85 14.61 -7.11
N ASP A 87 -5.78 13.64 -6.24
CA ASP A 87 -4.78 13.55 -5.18
C ASP A 87 -3.34 13.46 -5.74
N THR A 88 -3.15 12.80 -6.88
CA THR A 88 -1.83 12.55 -7.47
C THR A 88 -1.55 13.28 -8.78
N GLY A 89 -2.57 13.91 -9.37
CA GLY A 89 -2.51 14.39 -10.76
C GLY A 89 -2.84 13.29 -11.79
N ALA A 90 -3.33 12.13 -11.32
CA ALA A 90 -3.77 11.06 -12.19
C ALA A 90 -4.80 11.55 -13.21
N PHE A 91 -4.83 10.90 -14.36
CA PHE A 91 -5.75 11.19 -15.46
C PHE A 91 -5.61 12.59 -16.07
N GLY A 92 -4.46 13.25 -15.88
CA GLY A 92 -4.20 14.61 -16.37
C GLY A 92 -4.90 15.71 -15.58
N LEU A 93 -5.49 15.40 -14.44
CA LEU A 93 -6.18 16.35 -13.58
C LEU A 93 -5.19 17.14 -12.70
N PRO A 94 -5.53 18.37 -12.24
CA PRO A 94 -4.71 19.11 -11.29
C PRO A 94 -4.53 18.33 -9.99
N ALA A 95 -3.28 18.28 -9.48
CA ALA A 95 -2.96 17.60 -8.23
C ALA A 95 -3.24 18.51 -7.02
N VAL A 96 -3.88 17.94 -5.97
CA VAL A 96 -4.21 18.62 -4.71
C VAL A 96 -3.76 17.82 -3.47
N ASP A 97 -2.64 17.13 -3.58
CA ASP A 97 -2.12 16.27 -2.50
C ASP A 97 -1.89 17.04 -1.18
N ALA A 98 -1.32 18.25 -1.26
CA ALA A 98 -1.03 19.06 -0.09
C ALA A 98 -2.28 19.52 0.68
N GLU A 99 -3.36 19.81 -0.04
CA GLU A 99 -4.65 20.20 0.53
C GLU A 99 -5.42 18.98 1.04
N PHE A 100 -5.20 17.83 0.44
CA PHE A 100 -5.91 16.60 0.74
C PHE A 100 -5.31 15.83 1.92
N ALA A 101 -3.99 15.76 2.03
CA ALA A 101 -3.29 15.00 3.05
C ALA A 101 -3.73 15.32 4.50
N PRO A 102 -3.99 16.59 4.90
CA PRO A 102 -4.46 16.90 6.25
C PRO A 102 -5.77 16.24 6.65
N LEU A 103 -6.64 15.89 5.69
CA LEU A 103 -7.91 15.20 5.98
C LEU A 103 -7.69 13.80 6.59
N ARG A 104 -6.53 13.19 6.34
CA ARG A 104 -6.15 11.86 6.83
C ARG A 104 -5.35 11.88 8.13
N TYR A 105 -4.94 13.05 8.64
CA TYR A 105 -4.07 13.12 9.82
C TYR A 105 -4.77 12.72 11.11
N THR A 106 -6.07 12.96 11.19
CA THR A 106 -6.86 12.54 12.35
C THR A 106 -7.43 11.16 12.11
N LEU A 107 -6.90 10.18 12.83
CA LEU A 107 -7.36 8.79 12.72
C LEU A 107 -8.69 8.60 13.44
N LEU A 108 -9.61 7.90 12.80
CA LEU A 108 -10.85 7.42 13.41
C LEU A 108 -10.59 6.15 14.23
N GLU A 109 -11.47 5.85 15.19
CA GLU A 109 -11.31 4.68 16.04
C GLU A 109 -11.16 3.35 15.26
N PRO A 110 -11.87 3.08 14.15
CA PRO A 110 -11.62 1.90 13.34
C PRO A 110 -10.21 1.85 12.74
N GLU A 111 -9.65 3.00 12.37
CA GLU A 111 -8.28 3.09 11.83
C GLU A 111 -7.24 2.83 12.93
N VAL A 112 -7.44 3.41 14.11
CA VAL A 112 -6.59 3.14 15.30
C VAL A 112 -6.55 1.65 15.61
N ARG A 113 -7.70 0.96 15.55
CA ARG A 113 -7.75 -0.51 15.76
C ARG A 113 -6.96 -1.26 14.70
N ARG A 114 -7.08 -0.89 13.41
CA ARG A 114 -6.30 -1.51 12.34
C ARG A 114 -4.80 -1.30 12.50
N PHE A 115 -4.37 -0.09 12.85
CA PHE A 115 -2.95 0.20 13.12
C PHE A 115 -2.42 -0.60 14.31
N ARG A 116 -3.21 -0.77 15.38
CA ARG A 116 -2.80 -1.61 16.53
C ARG A 116 -2.68 -3.08 16.13
N ALA A 117 -3.61 -3.62 15.36
CA ALA A 117 -3.54 -4.99 14.87
C ALA A 117 -2.32 -5.19 13.97
N LEU A 118 -2.13 -4.30 12.99
CA LEU A 118 -0.96 -4.34 12.10
C LEU A 118 0.36 -4.28 12.90
N GLY A 119 0.44 -3.38 13.89
CA GLY A 119 1.63 -3.26 14.74
C GLY A 119 1.92 -4.52 15.56
N ALA A 120 0.89 -5.20 16.07
CA ALA A 120 1.04 -6.47 16.77
C ALA A 120 1.52 -7.58 15.83
N ASP A 121 0.89 -7.72 14.66
CA ASP A 121 1.25 -8.72 13.66
C ASP A 121 2.67 -8.51 13.12
N ALA A 122 3.07 -7.26 12.89
CA ALA A 122 4.42 -6.90 12.45
C ALA A 122 5.48 -7.23 13.53
N ALA A 123 5.18 -6.94 14.80
CA ALA A 123 6.05 -7.28 15.91
C ALA A 123 6.23 -8.80 16.01
N GLU A 124 5.16 -9.58 15.92
CA GLU A 124 5.22 -11.03 15.93
C GLU A 124 6.04 -11.60 14.76
N ALA A 125 5.91 -11.02 13.56
CA ALA A 125 6.68 -11.43 12.39
C ALA A 125 8.18 -11.24 12.62
N VAL A 126 8.60 -10.04 13.07
CA VAL A 126 10.01 -9.74 13.39
C VAL A 126 10.54 -10.64 14.51
N GLU A 127 9.78 -10.80 15.60
CA GLU A 127 10.17 -11.65 16.70
C GLU A 127 10.33 -13.13 16.31
N ALA A 128 9.42 -13.64 15.46
CA ALA A 128 9.51 -15.02 14.98
C ALA A 128 10.77 -15.23 14.13
N ALA A 129 11.07 -14.31 13.22
CA ALA A 129 12.28 -14.35 12.41
C ALA A 129 13.55 -14.25 13.29
N CYS A 130 13.57 -13.32 14.24
CA CYS A 130 14.71 -13.20 15.18
C CYS A 130 14.92 -14.45 16.03
N ARG A 131 13.85 -15.07 16.54
CA ARG A 131 13.96 -16.33 17.32
C ARG A 131 14.43 -17.51 16.48
N ALA A 132 14.11 -17.50 15.19
CA ALA A 132 14.54 -18.56 14.27
C ALA A 132 16.02 -18.44 13.85
N ALA A 133 16.57 -17.22 13.82
CA ALA A 133 17.93 -16.96 13.39
C ALA A 133 18.98 -17.72 14.22
N ARG A 134 20.02 -18.22 13.56
CA ARG A 134 21.12 -18.98 14.17
C ARG A 134 22.48 -18.44 13.73
N PRO A 135 23.51 -18.55 14.56
CA PRO A 135 24.89 -18.31 14.10
C PRO A 135 25.19 -19.13 12.84
N GLY A 136 25.72 -18.46 11.83
CA GLY A 136 25.99 -19.04 10.51
C GLY A 136 24.96 -18.68 9.43
N ASP A 137 23.74 -18.29 9.79
CA ASP A 137 22.76 -17.76 8.84
C ASP A 137 23.29 -16.47 8.22
N THR A 138 22.98 -16.22 6.95
CA THR A 138 23.30 -14.95 6.31
C THR A 138 22.22 -13.91 6.61
N GLU A 139 22.56 -12.63 6.50
CA GLU A 139 21.57 -11.56 6.59
C GLU A 139 20.44 -11.74 5.56
N LEU A 140 20.74 -12.30 4.38
CA LEU A 140 19.73 -12.63 3.35
C LEU A 140 18.80 -13.77 3.78
N ASP A 141 19.31 -14.80 4.48
CA ASP A 141 18.46 -15.89 5.00
C ASP A 141 17.48 -15.32 6.04
N ILE A 142 17.97 -14.42 6.90
CA ILE A 142 17.15 -13.78 7.93
C ILE A 142 16.11 -12.83 7.30
N ALA A 143 16.48 -12.03 6.30
CA ALA A 143 15.54 -11.18 5.56
C ALA A 143 14.44 -12.01 4.87
N ALA A 144 14.82 -13.14 4.29
CA ALA A 144 13.84 -14.06 3.70
C ALA A 144 12.88 -14.63 4.76
N ALA A 145 13.35 -14.91 5.99
CA ALA A 145 12.50 -15.33 7.09
C ALA A 145 11.55 -14.21 7.54
N VAL A 146 12.01 -12.96 7.62
CA VAL A 146 11.15 -11.78 7.90
C VAL A 146 10.05 -11.64 6.85
N ALA A 147 10.42 -11.71 5.57
CA ALA A 147 9.46 -11.62 4.47
C ALA A 147 8.42 -12.76 4.52
N ALA A 148 8.84 -13.99 4.81
CA ALA A 148 7.95 -15.12 4.96
C ALA A 148 6.98 -14.96 6.14
N GLU A 149 7.46 -14.52 7.31
CA GLU A 149 6.61 -14.29 8.47
C GLU A 149 5.63 -13.14 8.27
N SER A 150 6.06 -12.07 7.58
CA SER A 150 5.20 -10.95 7.18
C SER A 150 4.11 -11.41 6.20
N GLY A 151 4.48 -12.15 5.16
CA GLY A 151 3.52 -12.65 4.16
C GLY A 151 2.46 -13.59 4.76
N ARG A 152 2.80 -14.43 5.75
CA ARG A 152 1.82 -15.27 6.46
C ARG A 152 0.77 -14.47 7.23
N ARG A 153 1.07 -13.21 7.55
CA ARG A 153 0.20 -12.26 8.26
C ARG A 153 -0.42 -11.21 7.33
N ASN A 154 -0.32 -11.42 6.03
CA ASN A 154 -0.79 -10.46 5.02
C ASN A 154 -0.15 -9.07 5.16
N ILE A 155 1.11 -9.02 5.56
CA ILE A 155 1.90 -7.79 5.65
C ILE A 155 2.87 -7.75 4.47
N VAL A 156 2.94 -6.61 3.81
CA VAL A 156 3.92 -6.31 2.77
C VAL A 156 4.99 -5.39 3.35
N PRO A 157 6.21 -5.90 3.61
CA PRO A 157 7.32 -5.06 4.07
C PRO A 157 7.72 -4.05 3.00
N LEU A 158 7.76 -2.78 3.33
CA LEU A 158 8.28 -1.73 2.45
C LEU A 158 9.78 -1.53 2.64
N VAL A 159 10.26 -1.74 3.86
CA VAL A 159 11.68 -1.68 4.21
C VAL A 159 12.00 -2.88 5.09
N ASP A 160 13.02 -3.63 4.71
CA ASP A 160 13.57 -4.74 5.47
C ASP A 160 15.08 -4.53 5.63
N LEU A 161 15.49 -4.16 6.84
CA LEU A 161 16.89 -3.89 7.17
C LEU A 161 17.40 -4.99 8.08
N VAL A 162 18.49 -5.64 7.67
CA VAL A 162 19.14 -6.68 8.45
C VAL A 162 20.64 -6.42 8.52
N ALA A 163 21.21 -6.45 9.72
CA ALA A 163 22.64 -6.37 9.93
C ALA A 163 23.10 -7.35 10.99
N ALA A 164 24.26 -7.95 10.75
CA ALA A 164 24.95 -8.80 11.68
C ALA A 164 26.23 -8.14 12.22
N ASP A 165 26.44 -8.30 13.52
CA ASP A 165 27.67 -7.99 14.24
C ASP A 165 28.18 -6.54 14.01
N GLU A 166 29.42 -6.37 13.52
CA GLU A 166 30.03 -5.05 13.31
C GLU A 166 29.34 -4.17 12.29
N ARG A 167 28.50 -4.74 11.39
CA ARG A 167 27.73 -3.95 10.42
C ARG A 167 26.66 -3.10 11.10
N ILE A 168 26.15 -3.51 12.27
CA ILE A 168 25.16 -2.77 13.05
C ILE A 168 25.65 -1.37 13.41
N GLY A 169 26.91 -1.27 13.84
CA GLY A 169 27.51 0.02 14.22
C GLY A 169 27.98 0.87 13.03
N ARG A 170 28.10 0.31 11.84
CA ARG A 170 28.65 1.00 10.65
C ARG A 170 27.59 1.64 9.76
N TYR A 171 26.40 1.06 9.69
CA TYR A 171 25.37 1.47 8.74
C TYR A 171 24.05 1.80 9.44
N ARG A 172 23.51 2.97 9.15
CA ARG A 172 22.20 3.36 9.69
C ARG A 172 21.06 2.57 9.02
N HIS A 173 21.17 2.31 7.73
CA HIS A 173 20.19 1.56 6.94
C HIS A 173 20.89 0.40 6.23
N PRO A 174 21.21 -0.68 6.97
CA PRO A 174 21.96 -1.80 6.43
C PRO A 174 21.05 -2.69 5.58
N LEU A 175 21.22 -2.66 4.29
CA LEU A 175 20.58 -3.65 3.41
C LEU A 175 21.20 -5.04 3.68
N PRO A 176 20.40 -6.12 3.67
CA PRO A 176 20.88 -7.47 3.93
C PRO A 176 21.89 -7.93 2.88
N THR A 177 22.93 -8.60 3.34
CA THR A 177 24.03 -9.13 2.52
C THR A 177 24.26 -10.62 2.80
N ARG A 178 25.32 -11.18 2.22
CA ARG A 178 25.79 -12.55 2.52
C ARG A 178 26.64 -12.63 3.79
N THR A 179 26.77 -11.54 4.55
CA THR A 179 27.45 -11.56 5.86
C THR A 179 26.75 -12.54 6.79
N ARG A 180 27.54 -13.36 7.49
CA ARG A 180 27.00 -14.37 8.39
C ARG A 180 26.90 -13.83 9.81
N LEU A 181 25.78 -14.09 10.44
CA LEU A 181 25.56 -13.83 11.87
C LEU A 181 26.53 -14.66 12.71
N ARG A 182 27.16 -14.02 13.69
CA ARG A 182 27.99 -14.67 14.71
C ARG A 182 27.42 -14.49 16.10
N HIS A 183 27.10 -13.25 16.49
CA HIS A 183 26.74 -12.92 17.88
C HIS A 183 25.50 -12.00 17.96
N THR A 184 25.42 -10.96 17.16
CA THR A 184 24.41 -9.92 17.33
C THR A 184 23.69 -9.65 16.02
N LEU A 185 22.38 -9.57 16.10
CA LEU A 185 21.49 -9.32 14.97
C LEU A 185 20.68 -8.04 15.19
N LEU A 186 20.55 -7.23 14.14
CA LEU A 186 19.59 -6.15 14.02
C LEU A 186 18.63 -6.49 12.90
N VAL A 187 17.34 -6.38 13.18
CA VAL A 187 16.26 -6.44 12.19
C VAL A 187 15.37 -5.21 12.37
N ALA A 188 15.04 -4.54 11.29
CA ALA A 188 14.05 -3.47 11.29
C ALA A 188 13.11 -3.63 10.10
N LEU A 189 11.83 -3.60 10.38
CA LEU A 189 10.73 -3.73 9.43
C LEU A 189 9.93 -2.42 9.40
N THR A 190 9.56 -1.98 8.20
CA THR A 190 8.64 -0.84 8.00
C THR A 190 7.59 -1.20 6.97
#